data_c8a48c30d172cfc26c9d2644b9b61afc
#
_entry.id   c8a48c30d172cfc26c9d2644b9b61afc
#
_cell.length_a   1.000
_cell.length_b   1.000
_cell.length_c   1.000
_cell.angle_alpha   90.00
_cell.angle_beta   90.00
_cell.angle_gamma   90.00
#
_symmetry.space_group_name_H-M   'P 1'
#
loop_
_entity.id
_entity.type
_entity.pdbx_description
1 polymer ?
#
loop_
_entity_poly.entity_id
_entity_poly.type
_entity_poly.pdbx_seq_one_letter_code
_entity_poly.pdbx_strand_id
1 'polypeptide(L)'
;TQYSLVIGVFLTALGVGAYLSKLVEQQVARRFIEVELALAIVGGLAAPSFFLAFSKAGYFRVVLYSIVFLEGALIGLEIPLLVRLLRRRVQFKDLVARALAFDYIGSFLAGILFVFVFLPTLGMIHTGIAFGILNAIVALFGTWLFAPSLSNPPRLRIQSLAVLAVLAGVFIGANRMTTTFESLLYSDPIVLAHQSRFQRIVVTAGRGGHHLFLDGNLQFSSVDEYRDHEALVH
;
A
#
# COMPACT_ATOMS: atom_id res chain seq x y z
N THR A 1 18.70 -7.57 -6.93
CA THR A 1 17.96 -8.25 -8.05
C THR A 1 16.44 -8.29 -7.82
N GLN A 2 15.94 -8.62 -6.62
CA GLN A 2 14.48 -8.68 -6.37
C GLN A 2 13.80 -7.31 -6.47
N TYR A 3 14.40 -6.26 -5.92
CA TYR A 3 13.88 -4.89 -6.02
C TYR A 3 13.75 -4.43 -7.48
N SER A 4 14.74 -4.74 -8.31
CA SER A 4 14.69 -4.37 -9.73
C SER A 4 13.56 -5.07 -10.47
N LEU A 5 13.24 -6.33 -10.12
CA LEU A 5 12.11 -7.05 -10.69
C LEU A 5 10.76 -6.44 -10.26
N VAL A 6 10.60 -6.08 -8.99
CA VAL A 6 9.38 -5.42 -8.50
C VAL A 6 9.15 -4.10 -9.24
N ILE A 7 10.20 -3.27 -9.38
CA ILE A 7 10.13 -2.01 -10.13
C ILE A 7 9.80 -2.28 -11.60
N GLY A 8 10.45 -3.27 -12.23
CA GLY A 8 10.20 -3.63 -13.62
C GLY A 8 8.75 -4.08 -13.86
N VAL A 9 8.20 -4.93 -12.98
CA VAL A 9 6.80 -5.37 -13.04
C VAL A 9 5.85 -4.19 -12.87
N PHE A 10 6.12 -3.31 -11.91
CA PHE A 10 5.30 -2.11 -11.66
C PHE A 10 5.28 -1.18 -12.89
N LEU A 11 6.44 -0.84 -13.44
CA LEU A 11 6.55 0.04 -14.62
C LEU A 11 5.88 -0.59 -15.86
N THR A 12 6.04 -1.90 -16.03
CA THR A 12 5.34 -2.63 -17.12
C THR A 12 3.83 -2.55 -16.92
N ALA A 13 3.36 -2.76 -15.70
CA ALA A 13 1.95 -2.69 -15.37
C ALA A 13 1.36 -1.28 -15.58
N LEU A 14 2.11 -0.22 -15.22
CA LEU A 14 1.74 1.18 -15.54
C LEU A 14 1.51 1.36 -17.05
N GLY A 15 2.43 0.87 -17.88
CA GLY A 15 2.30 0.91 -19.33
C GLY A 15 1.08 0.15 -19.83
N VAL A 16 0.83 -1.04 -19.28
CA VAL A 16 -0.37 -1.85 -19.60
C VAL A 16 -1.64 -1.10 -19.22
N GLY A 17 -1.72 -0.53 -18.01
CA GLY A 17 -2.86 0.27 -17.56
C GLY A 17 -3.11 1.47 -18.46
N ALA A 18 -2.08 2.25 -18.78
CA ALA A 18 -2.17 3.39 -19.69
C ALA A 18 -2.69 2.96 -21.06
N TYR A 19 -2.21 1.85 -21.59
CA TYR A 19 -2.69 1.30 -22.86
C TYR A 19 -4.15 0.83 -22.78
N LEU A 20 -4.55 0.12 -21.71
CA LEU A 20 -5.92 -0.35 -21.49
C LEU A 20 -6.92 0.80 -21.33
N SER A 21 -6.47 1.98 -20.92
CA SER A 21 -7.33 3.16 -20.80
C SER A 21 -8.07 3.47 -22.09
N LYS A 22 -7.51 3.13 -23.25
CA LYS A 22 -8.15 3.33 -24.57
C LYS A 22 -9.47 2.57 -24.73
N LEU A 23 -9.62 1.43 -24.02
CA LEU A 23 -10.83 0.62 -24.05
C LEU A 23 -12.00 1.25 -23.28
N VAL A 24 -11.71 2.25 -22.47
CA VAL A 24 -12.72 2.97 -21.68
C VAL A 24 -13.27 4.10 -22.54
N GLU A 25 -14.23 3.83 -23.40
CA GLU A 25 -14.83 4.85 -24.31
C GLU A 25 -16.01 5.59 -23.67
N GLN A 26 -16.78 4.88 -22.85
CA GLN A 26 -18.02 5.39 -22.26
C GLN A 26 -17.92 5.49 -20.73
N GLN A 27 -18.72 6.40 -20.15
CA GLN A 27 -18.83 6.60 -18.70
C GLN A 27 -17.47 6.81 -18.01
N VAL A 28 -16.59 7.60 -18.63
CA VAL A 28 -15.20 7.80 -18.14
C VAL A 28 -15.16 8.24 -16.69
N ALA A 29 -16.08 9.13 -16.26
CA ALA A 29 -16.17 9.58 -14.86
C ALA A 29 -16.47 8.43 -13.89
N ARG A 30 -17.39 7.56 -14.26
CA ARG A 30 -17.71 6.36 -13.45
C ARG A 30 -16.51 5.43 -13.38
N ARG A 31 -15.86 5.15 -14.50
CA ARG A 31 -14.67 4.27 -14.55
C ARG A 31 -13.51 4.82 -13.74
N PHE A 32 -13.29 6.14 -13.77
CA PHE A 32 -12.30 6.79 -12.93
C PHE A 32 -12.57 6.52 -11.43
N ILE A 33 -13.81 6.76 -10.98
CA ILE A 33 -14.18 6.49 -9.57
C ILE A 33 -14.06 4.99 -9.21
N GLU A 34 -14.43 4.09 -10.12
CA GLU A 34 -14.27 2.64 -9.91
C GLU A 34 -12.78 2.24 -9.80
N VAL A 35 -11.87 2.87 -10.56
CA VAL A 35 -10.41 2.68 -10.47
C VAL A 35 -9.89 3.17 -9.13
N GLU A 36 -10.28 4.37 -8.68
CA GLU A 36 -9.91 4.91 -7.36
C GLU A 36 -10.37 3.99 -6.22
N LEU A 37 -11.59 3.44 -6.29
CA LEU A 37 -12.08 2.48 -5.30
C LEU A 37 -11.32 1.15 -5.35
N ALA A 38 -10.94 0.68 -6.53
CA ALA A 38 -10.12 -0.51 -6.68
C ALA A 38 -8.73 -0.29 -6.09
N LEU A 39 -8.09 0.87 -6.36
CA LEU A 39 -6.82 1.28 -5.74
C LEU A 39 -6.93 1.37 -4.21
N ALA A 40 -8.03 1.95 -3.71
CA ALA A 40 -8.27 2.02 -2.27
C ALA A 40 -8.27 0.64 -1.60
N ILE A 41 -8.91 -0.34 -2.24
CA ILE A 41 -9.00 -1.71 -1.72
C ILE A 41 -7.66 -2.44 -1.88
N VAL A 42 -7.09 -2.45 -3.08
CA VAL A 42 -5.87 -3.21 -3.39
C VAL A 42 -4.69 -2.64 -2.60
N GLY A 43 -4.46 -1.32 -2.66
CA GLY A 43 -3.38 -0.65 -1.95
C GLY A 43 -3.58 -0.66 -0.44
N GLY A 44 -4.81 -0.38 0.03
CA GLY A 44 -5.12 -0.41 1.47
C GLY A 44 -4.97 -1.79 2.11
N LEU A 45 -5.21 -2.87 1.36
CA LEU A 45 -5.08 -4.23 1.84
C LEU A 45 -3.77 -4.92 1.41
N ALA A 46 -2.88 -4.24 0.69
CA ALA A 46 -1.62 -4.82 0.23
C ALA A 46 -0.75 -5.30 1.39
N ALA A 47 -0.50 -4.45 2.39
CA ALA A 47 0.32 -4.80 3.55
C ALA A 47 -0.26 -5.98 4.35
N PRO A 48 -1.54 -5.99 4.77
CA PRO A 48 -2.16 -7.17 5.37
C PRO A 48 -2.03 -8.43 4.52
N SER A 49 -2.21 -8.32 3.20
CA SER A 49 -2.12 -9.45 2.26
C SER A 49 -0.71 -10.02 2.19
N PHE A 50 0.32 -9.17 2.21
CA PHE A 50 1.72 -9.60 2.24
C PHE A 50 2.06 -10.35 3.52
N PHE A 51 1.57 -9.88 4.67
CA PHE A 51 1.76 -10.59 5.94
C PHE A 51 1.10 -11.98 5.93
N LEU A 52 -0.14 -12.08 5.45
CA LEU A 52 -0.83 -13.36 5.31
C LEU A 52 -0.10 -14.32 4.36
N ALA A 53 0.39 -13.80 3.23
CA ALA A 53 1.12 -14.60 2.25
C ALA A 53 2.49 -15.06 2.77
N PHE A 54 3.15 -14.24 3.61
CA PHE A 54 4.46 -14.56 4.17
C PHE A 54 4.43 -15.79 5.07
N SER A 55 3.32 -16.01 5.81
CA SER A 55 3.13 -17.21 6.62
C SER A 55 3.15 -18.53 5.81
N LYS A 56 2.99 -18.44 4.47
CA LYS A 56 3.00 -19.57 3.54
C LYS A 56 4.06 -19.33 2.45
N ALA A 57 5.31 -19.63 2.75
CA ALA A 57 6.52 -19.28 1.99
C ALA A 57 6.43 -19.50 0.46
N GLY A 58 5.63 -20.49 -0.04
CA GLY A 58 5.48 -20.74 -1.48
C GLY A 58 4.64 -19.71 -2.25
N TYR A 59 3.72 -19.00 -1.57
CA TYR A 59 2.76 -18.11 -2.22
C TYR A 59 3.14 -16.62 -2.17
N PHE A 60 4.08 -16.25 -1.31
CA PHE A 60 4.46 -14.84 -1.11
C PHE A 60 4.85 -14.12 -2.42
N ARG A 61 5.70 -14.73 -3.24
CA ARG A 61 6.14 -14.12 -4.51
C ARG A 61 4.99 -13.91 -5.48
N VAL A 62 4.08 -14.88 -5.57
CA VAL A 62 2.92 -14.78 -6.45
C VAL A 62 2.02 -13.65 -6.02
N VAL A 63 1.71 -13.57 -4.73
CA VAL A 63 0.89 -12.49 -4.16
C VAL A 63 1.56 -11.13 -4.34
N LEU A 64 2.87 -11.03 -4.07
CA LEU A 64 3.64 -9.80 -4.26
C LEU A 64 3.54 -9.28 -5.69
N TYR A 65 3.93 -10.10 -6.68
CA TYR A 65 3.92 -9.66 -8.07
C TYR A 65 2.51 -9.41 -8.61
N SER A 66 1.50 -10.15 -8.13
CA SER A 66 0.10 -9.94 -8.52
C SER A 66 -0.43 -8.59 -8.00
N ILE A 67 -0.17 -8.26 -6.74
CA ILE A 67 -0.60 -6.97 -6.16
C ILE A 67 0.14 -5.83 -6.84
N VAL A 68 1.47 -5.92 -6.98
CA VAL A 68 2.29 -4.89 -7.65
C VAL A 68 1.83 -4.66 -9.10
N PHE A 69 1.52 -5.73 -9.84
CA PHE A 69 1.01 -5.61 -11.19
C PHE A 69 -0.38 -4.96 -11.22
N LEU A 70 -1.27 -5.38 -10.34
CA LEU A 70 -2.64 -4.85 -10.28
C LEU A 70 -2.63 -3.37 -9.89
N GLU A 71 -1.87 -2.97 -8.88
CA GLU A 71 -1.68 -1.56 -8.50
C GLU A 71 -1.11 -0.74 -9.65
N GLY A 72 0.00 -1.20 -10.25
CA GLY A 72 0.60 -0.50 -11.39
C GLY A 72 -0.37 -0.34 -12.55
N ALA A 73 -1.16 -1.37 -12.89
CA ALA A 73 -2.15 -1.28 -13.95
C ALA A 73 -3.29 -0.30 -13.63
N LEU A 74 -3.78 -0.27 -12.40
CA LEU A 74 -4.81 0.67 -11.95
C LEU A 74 -4.29 2.11 -11.95
N ILE A 75 -3.09 2.37 -11.43
CA ILE A 75 -2.44 3.70 -11.45
C ILE A 75 -2.21 4.14 -12.91
N GLY A 76 -1.79 3.21 -13.77
CA GLY A 76 -1.61 3.50 -15.20
C GLY A 76 -2.89 3.94 -15.91
N LEU A 77 -4.07 3.52 -15.45
CA LEU A 77 -5.37 3.98 -15.96
C LEU A 77 -5.71 5.40 -15.53
N GLU A 78 -5.25 5.85 -14.37
CA GLU A 78 -5.71 7.06 -13.68
C GLU A 78 -5.45 8.34 -14.48
N ILE A 79 -4.19 8.61 -14.86
CA ILE A 79 -3.81 9.84 -15.58
C ILE A 79 -4.54 9.95 -16.92
N PRO A 80 -4.58 8.93 -17.81
CA PRO A 80 -5.31 9.02 -19.06
C PRO A 80 -6.81 9.25 -18.88
N LEU A 81 -7.45 8.64 -17.88
CA LEU A 81 -8.87 8.86 -17.59
C LEU A 81 -9.11 10.27 -17.08
N LEU A 82 -8.28 10.78 -16.17
CA LEU A 82 -8.35 12.13 -15.65
C LEU A 82 -8.20 13.17 -16.75
N VAL A 83 -7.21 13.00 -17.63
CA VAL A 83 -7.00 13.89 -18.79
C VAL A 83 -8.23 13.92 -19.68
N ARG A 84 -8.88 12.76 -19.94
CA ARG A 84 -10.12 12.74 -20.75
C ARG A 84 -11.29 13.44 -20.07
N LEU A 85 -11.42 13.33 -18.74
CA LEU A 85 -12.46 13.99 -17.97
C LEU A 85 -12.34 15.52 -18.02
N LEU A 86 -11.12 16.03 -17.95
CA LEU A 86 -10.85 17.45 -17.85
C LEU A 86 -10.65 18.13 -19.22
N ARG A 87 -10.45 17.37 -20.29
CA ARG A 87 -10.18 17.87 -21.65
C ARG A 87 -11.23 18.88 -22.17
N ARG A 88 -12.46 18.78 -21.73
CA ARG A 88 -13.54 19.70 -22.15
C ARG A 88 -13.47 21.08 -21.50
N ARG A 89 -12.66 21.26 -20.45
CA ARG A 89 -12.61 22.49 -19.63
C ARG A 89 -11.30 23.26 -19.76
N VAL A 90 -10.22 22.60 -20.23
CA VAL A 90 -8.86 23.17 -20.29
C VAL A 90 -8.20 22.76 -21.62
N GLN A 91 -7.30 23.59 -22.15
CA GLN A 91 -6.51 23.22 -23.32
C GLN A 91 -5.67 21.97 -23.02
N PHE A 92 -5.65 21.04 -23.96
CA PHE A 92 -5.02 19.72 -23.77
C PHE A 92 -3.55 19.81 -23.33
N LYS A 93 -2.78 20.72 -23.93
CA LYS A 93 -1.36 20.95 -23.60
C LYS A 93 -1.17 21.32 -22.13
N ASP A 94 -1.94 22.30 -21.66
CA ASP A 94 -1.84 22.80 -20.28
C ASP A 94 -2.35 21.78 -19.27
N LEU A 95 -3.37 21.02 -19.65
CA LEU A 95 -3.94 19.97 -18.82
C LEU A 95 -2.93 18.85 -18.52
N VAL A 96 -2.27 18.34 -19.57
CA VAL A 96 -1.27 17.27 -19.42
C VAL A 96 -0.08 17.77 -18.59
N ALA A 97 0.42 18.98 -18.88
CA ALA A 97 1.55 19.55 -18.14
C ALA A 97 1.23 19.72 -16.64
N ARG A 98 0.03 20.23 -16.32
CA ARG A 98 -0.42 20.41 -14.93
C ARG A 98 -0.65 19.06 -14.24
N ALA A 99 -1.31 18.11 -14.90
CA ALA A 99 -1.57 16.79 -14.33
C ALA A 99 -0.25 16.09 -13.95
N LEU A 100 0.73 16.06 -14.86
CA LEU A 100 2.04 15.47 -14.58
C LEU A 100 2.82 16.24 -13.50
N ALA A 101 2.77 17.59 -13.50
CA ALA A 101 3.45 18.38 -12.48
C ALA A 101 2.87 18.10 -11.09
N PHE A 102 1.55 18.05 -10.95
CA PHE A 102 0.91 17.72 -9.66
C PHE A 102 1.18 16.28 -9.25
N ASP A 103 1.21 15.34 -10.18
CA ASP A 103 1.54 13.93 -9.92
C ASP A 103 2.97 13.81 -9.36
N TYR A 104 3.97 14.40 -10.01
CA TYR A 104 5.37 14.35 -9.53
C TYR A 104 5.56 15.06 -8.20
N ILE A 105 4.98 16.24 -8.01
CA ILE A 105 5.06 16.97 -6.73
C ILE A 105 4.34 16.17 -5.64
N GLY A 106 3.16 15.66 -5.94
CA GLY A 106 2.38 14.82 -5.01
C GLY A 106 3.13 13.56 -4.61
N SER A 107 3.70 12.85 -5.57
CA SER A 107 4.50 11.63 -5.33
C SER A 107 5.74 11.92 -4.47
N PHE A 108 6.43 13.03 -4.73
CA PHE A 108 7.57 13.46 -3.93
C PHE A 108 7.18 13.76 -2.48
N LEU A 109 6.11 14.56 -2.29
CA LEU A 109 5.60 14.89 -0.95
C LEU A 109 5.11 13.64 -0.21
N ALA A 110 4.39 12.76 -0.91
CA ALA A 110 3.92 11.50 -0.35
C ALA A 110 5.08 10.60 0.09
N GLY A 111 6.17 10.55 -0.69
CA GLY A 111 7.38 9.81 -0.34
C GLY A 111 8.05 10.34 0.93
N ILE A 112 8.18 11.67 1.07
CA ILE A 112 8.71 12.31 2.28
C ILE A 112 7.80 12.00 3.49
N LEU A 113 6.49 12.22 3.35
CA LEU A 113 5.53 11.97 4.42
C LEU A 113 5.50 10.49 4.82
N PHE A 114 5.62 9.59 3.85
CA PHE A 114 5.68 8.15 4.12
C PHE A 114 6.85 7.80 5.03
N VAL A 115 8.08 8.23 4.67
CA VAL A 115 9.30 7.85 5.38
C VAL A 115 9.40 8.54 6.75
N PHE A 116 9.08 9.83 6.82
CA PHE A 116 9.35 10.63 8.02
C PHE A 116 8.16 10.76 8.99
N VAL A 117 6.93 10.54 8.50
CA VAL A 117 5.73 10.71 9.31
C VAL A 117 4.95 9.41 9.43
N PHE A 118 4.46 8.86 8.31
CA PHE A 118 3.50 7.75 8.38
C PHE A 118 4.16 6.46 8.88
N LEU A 119 5.27 6.05 8.31
CA LEU A 119 5.93 4.80 8.69
C LEU A 119 6.38 4.80 10.17
N PRO A 120 7.03 5.85 10.71
CA PRO A 120 7.43 5.89 12.11
C PRO A 120 6.28 6.01 13.10
N THR A 121 5.16 6.64 12.72
CA THR A 121 4.03 6.89 13.64
C THR A 121 2.97 5.81 13.58
N LEU A 122 2.65 5.32 12.40
CA LEU A 122 1.57 4.37 12.15
C LEU A 122 2.06 2.93 11.93
N GLY A 123 3.32 2.76 11.53
CA GLY A 123 3.84 1.47 11.06
C GLY A 123 3.30 1.09 9.67
N MET A 124 3.81 -0.02 9.12
CA MET A 124 3.59 -0.39 7.72
C MET A 124 2.12 -0.70 7.39
N ILE A 125 1.44 -1.47 8.25
CA ILE A 125 0.06 -1.92 8.00
C ILE A 125 -0.91 -0.73 8.03
N HIS A 126 -0.88 0.07 9.09
CA HIS A 126 -1.78 1.23 9.22
C HIS A 126 -1.51 2.26 8.13
N THR A 127 -0.24 2.48 7.75
CA THR A 127 0.11 3.40 6.67
C THR A 127 -0.52 2.97 5.35
N GLY A 128 -0.41 1.69 4.95
CA GLY A 128 -1.05 1.19 3.74
C GLY A 128 -2.57 1.41 3.75
N ILE A 129 -3.23 1.06 4.87
CA ILE A 129 -4.68 1.26 5.02
C ILE A 129 -5.05 2.75 4.98
N ALA A 130 -4.25 3.64 5.59
CA ALA A 130 -4.48 5.09 5.57
C ALA A 130 -4.43 5.66 4.14
N PHE A 131 -3.49 5.21 3.30
CA PHE A 131 -3.47 5.58 1.88
C PHE A 131 -4.68 5.02 1.13
N GLY A 132 -5.10 3.79 1.42
CA GLY A 132 -6.36 3.25 0.88
C GLY A 132 -7.58 4.09 1.26
N ILE A 133 -7.68 4.53 2.53
CA ILE A 133 -8.74 5.44 3.00
C ILE A 133 -8.67 6.77 2.24
N LEU A 134 -7.49 7.32 2.01
CA LEU A 134 -7.31 8.56 1.26
C LEU A 134 -7.84 8.42 -0.18
N ASN A 135 -7.49 7.34 -0.89
CA ASN A 135 -8.02 7.06 -2.23
C ASN A 135 -9.55 6.90 -2.23
N ALA A 136 -10.10 6.22 -1.23
CA ALA A 136 -11.56 6.09 -1.11
C ALA A 136 -12.26 7.44 -0.85
N ILE A 137 -11.61 8.36 -0.11
CA ILE A 137 -12.08 9.74 0.07
C ILE A 137 -12.04 10.50 -1.27
N VAL A 138 -10.97 10.36 -2.03
CA VAL A 138 -10.83 10.95 -3.37
C VAL A 138 -11.93 10.42 -4.30
N ALA A 139 -12.17 9.11 -4.31
CA ALA A 139 -13.26 8.49 -5.06
C ALA A 139 -14.62 9.07 -4.66
N LEU A 140 -14.89 9.16 -3.36
CA LEU A 140 -16.13 9.74 -2.82
C LEU A 140 -16.29 11.19 -3.25
N PHE A 141 -15.25 12.04 -3.10
CA PHE A 141 -15.24 13.42 -3.55
C PHE A 141 -15.48 13.52 -5.07
N GLY A 142 -14.89 12.62 -5.87
CA GLY A 142 -15.12 12.51 -7.30
C GLY A 142 -16.59 12.31 -7.66
N THR A 143 -17.39 11.66 -6.80
CA THR A 143 -18.83 11.50 -7.06
C THR A 143 -19.63 12.80 -7.02
N TRP A 144 -19.15 13.83 -6.32
CA TRP A 144 -19.74 15.17 -6.36
C TRP A 144 -19.15 16.01 -7.49
N LEU A 145 -17.83 15.97 -7.65
CA LEU A 145 -17.11 16.74 -8.67
C LEU A 145 -17.59 16.40 -10.09
N PHE A 146 -17.80 15.12 -10.36
CA PHE A 146 -18.24 14.62 -11.67
C PHE A 146 -19.73 14.26 -11.72
N ALA A 147 -20.55 14.67 -10.73
CA ALA A 147 -21.97 14.38 -10.66
C ALA A 147 -22.74 14.58 -11.97
N PRO A 148 -22.52 15.68 -12.73
CA PRO A 148 -23.24 15.91 -14.01
C PRO A 148 -22.91 14.86 -15.09
N SER A 149 -21.78 14.16 -14.97
CA SER A 149 -21.31 13.15 -15.94
C SER A 149 -21.60 11.71 -15.50
N LEU A 150 -22.23 11.52 -14.35
CA LEU A 150 -22.50 10.22 -13.77
C LEU A 150 -23.96 9.81 -14.00
N SER A 151 -24.17 8.58 -14.47
CA SER A 151 -25.52 8.03 -14.68
C SER A 151 -26.24 7.71 -13.36
N ASN A 152 -25.52 7.34 -12.30
CA ASN A 152 -26.06 6.97 -11.00
C ASN A 152 -25.14 7.38 -9.85
N PRO A 153 -25.04 8.69 -9.51
CA PRO A 153 -24.19 9.18 -8.44
C PRO A 153 -24.47 8.56 -7.06
N PRO A 154 -25.73 8.32 -6.64
CA PRO A 154 -26.01 7.75 -5.33
C PRO A 154 -25.40 6.37 -5.12
N ARG A 155 -25.43 5.52 -6.15
CA ARG A 155 -24.85 4.17 -6.07
C ARG A 155 -23.34 4.22 -5.83
N LEU A 156 -22.64 5.08 -6.55
CA LEU A 156 -21.18 5.25 -6.38
C LEU A 156 -20.82 5.83 -5.01
N ARG A 157 -21.66 6.74 -4.48
CA ARG A 157 -21.48 7.26 -3.10
C ARG A 157 -21.62 6.16 -2.06
N ILE A 158 -22.63 5.32 -2.19
CA ILE A 158 -22.81 4.17 -1.30
C ILE A 158 -21.63 3.22 -1.39
N GLN A 159 -21.14 2.92 -2.59
CA GLN A 159 -19.96 2.07 -2.78
C GLN A 159 -18.72 2.70 -2.14
N SER A 160 -18.47 3.99 -2.34
CA SER A 160 -17.34 4.70 -1.72
C SER A 160 -17.43 4.70 -0.20
N LEU A 161 -18.62 4.94 0.36
CA LEU A 161 -18.85 4.90 1.81
C LEU A 161 -18.68 3.48 2.37
N ALA A 162 -19.11 2.46 1.64
CA ALA A 162 -18.90 1.06 2.03
C ALA A 162 -17.42 0.70 2.06
N VAL A 163 -16.64 1.09 1.04
CA VAL A 163 -15.19 0.89 1.02
C VAL A 163 -14.51 1.62 2.17
N LEU A 164 -14.89 2.88 2.42
CA LEU A 164 -14.39 3.65 3.57
C LEU A 164 -14.69 2.96 4.90
N ALA A 165 -15.92 2.47 5.09
CA ALA A 165 -16.31 1.77 6.32
C ALA A 165 -15.53 0.48 6.52
N VAL A 166 -15.31 -0.29 5.44
CA VAL A 166 -14.49 -1.52 5.48
C VAL A 166 -13.05 -1.20 5.85
N LEU A 167 -12.42 -0.24 5.14
CA LEU A 167 -11.02 0.14 5.42
C LEU A 167 -10.85 0.74 6.82
N ALA A 168 -11.81 1.54 7.30
CA ALA A 168 -11.81 2.05 8.67
C ALA A 168 -11.92 0.91 9.70
N GLY A 169 -12.78 -0.07 9.44
CA GLY A 169 -12.88 -1.28 10.28
C GLY A 169 -11.57 -2.07 10.32
N VAL A 170 -10.94 -2.27 9.16
CA VAL A 170 -9.63 -2.92 9.07
C VAL A 170 -8.55 -2.10 9.78
N PHE A 171 -8.56 -0.76 9.65
CA PHE A 171 -7.63 0.12 10.34
C PHE A 171 -7.72 -0.02 11.87
N ILE A 172 -8.94 -0.04 12.41
CA ILE A 172 -9.17 -0.24 13.85
C ILE A 172 -8.71 -1.62 14.30
N GLY A 173 -8.92 -2.64 13.48
CA GLY A 173 -8.51 -4.02 13.75
C GLY A 173 -7.03 -4.33 13.49
N ALA A 174 -6.29 -3.42 12.84
CA ALA A 174 -4.93 -3.66 12.35
C ALA A 174 -3.92 -3.99 13.46
N ASN A 175 -4.06 -3.43 14.66
CA ASN A 175 -3.20 -3.77 15.81
C ASN A 175 -3.31 -5.25 16.18
N ARG A 176 -4.54 -5.82 16.20
CA ARG A 176 -4.74 -7.25 16.48
C ARG A 176 -4.16 -8.12 15.37
N MET A 177 -4.27 -7.67 14.12
CA MET A 177 -3.65 -8.36 12.99
C MET A 177 -2.14 -8.37 13.11
N THR A 178 -1.50 -7.23 13.43
CA THR A 178 -0.04 -7.14 13.61
C THR A 178 0.45 -8.12 14.69
N THR A 179 -0.17 -8.14 15.86
CA THR A 179 0.22 -9.06 16.95
C THR A 179 0.02 -10.53 16.58
N THR A 180 -1.07 -10.86 15.87
CA THR A 180 -1.32 -12.22 15.40
C THR A 180 -0.29 -12.65 14.34
N PHE A 181 0.04 -11.77 13.40
CA PHE A 181 1.05 -12.05 12.37
C PHE A 181 2.45 -12.17 12.97
N GLU A 182 2.82 -11.30 13.90
CA GLU A 182 4.09 -11.38 14.61
C GLU A 182 4.22 -12.70 15.37
N SER A 183 3.15 -13.16 16.05
CA SER A 183 3.18 -14.46 16.71
C SER A 183 3.31 -15.67 15.78
N LEU A 184 3.01 -15.51 14.48
CA LEU A 184 3.24 -16.54 13.47
C LEU A 184 4.65 -16.49 12.85
N LEU A 185 5.33 -15.33 12.95
CA LEU A 185 6.69 -15.15 12.43
C LEU A 185 7.76 -15.66 13.39
N TYR A 186 7.50 -15.58 14.68
CA TYR A 186 8.45 -15.96 15.72
C TYR A 186 8.07 -17.31 16.34
N SER A 187 9.07 -18.18 16.49
CA SER A 187 8.88 -19.51 17.08
C SER A 187 8.57 -19.45 18.59
N ASP A 188 9.09 -18.42 19.25
CA ASP A 188 8.96 -18.23 20.68
C ASP A 188 7.99 -17.09 21.02
N PRO A 189 7.34 -17.12 22.20
CA PRO A 189 6.45 -16.05 22.64
C PRO A 189 7.13 -14.68 22.65
N ILE A 190 6.42 -13.68 22.13
CA ILE A 190 6.86 -12.29 22.13
C ILE A 190 6.69 -11.72 23.54
N VAL A 191 7.78 -11.25 24.15
CA VAL A 191 7.81 -10.59 25.47
C VAL A 191 7.72 -9.07 25.33
N LEU A 192 8.35 -8.53 24.27
CA LEU A 192 8.36 -7.10 23.99
C LEU A 192 8.25 -6.90 22.48
N ALA A 193 7.35 -6.02 22.06
CA ALA A 193 7.28 -5.54 20.68
C ALA A 193 7.10 -4.02 20.69
N HIS A 194 8.06 -3.31 20.12
CA HIS A 194 8.09 -1.84 20.10
C HIS A 194 8.45 -1.32 18.71
N GLN A 195 7.69 -0.33 18.21
CA GLN A 195 8.02 0.38 16.99
C GLN A 195 8.82 1.63 17.35
N SER A 196 10.11 1.65 17.01
CA SER A 196 10.92 2.85 17.09
C SER A 196 10.76 3.72 15.83
N ARG A 197 11.38 4.89 15.82
CA ARG A 197 11.41 5.75 14.62
C ARG A 197 12.13 5.12 13.43
N PHE A 198 13.00 4.13 13.67
CA PHE A 198 13.90 3.59 12.64
C PHE A 198 13.60 2.12 12.32
N GLN A 199 13.08 1.34 13.28
CA GLN A 199 12.94 -0.10 13.13
C GLN A 199 11.94 -0.70 14.11
N ARG A 200 11.40 -1.85 13.75
CA ARG A 200 10.59 -2.69 14.63
C ARG A 200 11.50 -3.53 15.51
N ILE A 201 11.36 -3.38 16.83
CA ILE A 201 12.11 -4.13 17.86
C ILE A 201 11.19 -5.20 18.41
N VAL A 202 11.59 -6.46 18.33
CA VAL A 202 10.85 -7.59 18.91
C VAL A 202 11.80 -8.41 19.77
N VAL A 203 11.40 -8.68 21.01
CA VAL A 203 12.10 -9.61 21.91
C VAL A 203 11.20 -10.79 22.15
N THR A 204 11.74 -11.99 21.91
CA THR A 204 11.07 -13.25 22.23
C THR A 204 11.79 -13.96 23.37
N ALA A 205 11.04 -14.73 24.14
CA ALA A 205 11.59 -15.57 25.21
C ALA A 205 10.95 -16.96 25.15
N GLY A 206 11.78 -17.97 25.03
CA GLY A 206 11.36 -19.38 24.97
C GLY A 206 12.36 -20.32 25.63
N ARG A 207 12.20 -21.60 25.37
CA ARG A 207 13.13 -22.64 25.89
C ARG A 207 14.56 -22.47 25.34
N GLY A 208 14.70 -21.79 24.19
CA GLY A 208 15.97 -21.45 23.57
C GLY A 208 16.60 -20.14 24.07
N GLY A 209 16.08 -19.52 25.15
CA GLY A 209 16.60 -18.24 25.66
C GLY A 209 15.86 -17.02 25.18
N HIS A 210 16.55 -15.87 25.19
CA HIS A 210 16.03 -14.60 24.69
C HIS A 210 16.60 -14.29 23.31
N HIS A 211 15.75 -13.84 22.41
CA HIS A 211 16.15 -13.44 21.07
C HIS A 211 15.66 -12.02 20.79
N LEU A 212 16.55 -11.17 20.24
CA LEU A 212 16.24 -9.82 19.80
C LEU A 212 16.21 -9.79 18.27
N PHE A 213 15.11 -9.30 17.73
CA PHE A 213 14.92 -9.09 16.30
C PHE A 213 14.74 -7.62 16.01
N LEU A 214 15.41 -7.15 14.96
CA LEU A 214 15.25 -5.81 14.39
C LEU A 214 14.75 -5.97 12.95
N ASP A 215 13.54 -5.45 12.67
CA ASP A 215 12.84 -5.62 11.39
C ASP A 215 12.75 -7.08 10.93
N GLY A 216 12.54 -8.00 11.89
CA GLY A 216 12.45 -9.44 11.63
C GLY A 216 13.79 -10.17 11.48
N ASN A 217 14.93 -9.46 11.51
CA ASN A 217 16.25 -10.06 11.46
C ASN A 217 16.78 -10.30 12.86
N LEU A 218 17.25 -11.53 13.14
CA LEU A 218 17.86 -11.86 14.41
C LEU A 218 19.15 -11.06 14.59
N GLN A 219 19.25 -10.29 15.68
CA GLN A 219 20.41 -9.48 16.02
C GLN A 219 21.14 -10.02 17.25
N PHE A 220 20.43 -10.68 18.13
CA PHE A 220 20.99 -11.20 19.37
C PHE A 220 20.26 -12.46 19.79
N SER A 221 21.01 -13.45 20.26
CA SER A 221 20.52 -14.67 20.87
C SER A 221 21.31 -14.97 22.15
N SER A 222 20.63 -15.05 23.29
CA SER A 222 21.29 -15.33 24.56
C SER A 222 22.01 -16.69 24.64
N VAL A 223 21.73 -17.58 23.67
CA VAL A 223 22.34 -18.93 23.61
C VAL A 223 23.65 -18.91 22.81
N ASP A 224 23.74 -18.04 21.79
CA ASP A 224 24.89 -17.97 20.85
C ASP A 224 25.73 -16.70 21.03
N GLU A 225 25.48 -15.91 22.07
CA GLU A 225 26.18 -14.63 22.33
C GLU A 225 27.68 -14.76 22.34
N TYR A 226 28.21 -15.86 22.90
CA TYR A 226 29.66 -16.09 22.97
C TYR A 226 30.32 -16.20 21.58
N ARG A 227 29.61 -16.72 20.58
CA ARG A 227 30.14 -16.85 19.20
C ARG A 227 30.29 -15.50 18.49
N ASP A 228 29.28 -14.63 18.67
CA ASP A 228 29.30 -13.30 18.05
C ASP A 228 30.36 -12.42 18.70
N HIS A 229 30.55 -12.51 20.02
CA HIS A 229 31.59 -11.78 20.73
C HIS A 229 33.00 -12.29 20.40
N GLU A 230 33.19 -13.60 20.29
CA GLU A 230 34.49 -14.16 19.88
C GLU A 230 34.86 -13.75 18.45
N ALA A 231 33.88 -13.73 17.53
CA ALA A 231 34.12 -13.32 16.15
C ALA A 231 34.44 -11.83 15.97
N LEU A 232 34.02 -10.96 16.92
CA LEU A 232 34.32 -9.52 16.88
C LEU A 232 35.63 -9.16 17.54
N VAL A 233 36.22 -10.04 18.38
CA VAL A 233 37.44 -9.75 19.16
C VAL A 233 38.67 -10.40 18.52
N HIS A 234 38.50 -11.39 17.66
CA HIS A 234 39.54 -12.09 16.90
C HIS A 234 39.44 -11.83 15.41
#